data_4036bf5061457dd5192e49f71ffa397e
#
_entry.id   4036bf5061457dd5192e49f71ffa397e
#
_cell.length_a   1.000
_cell.length_b   1.000
_cell.length_c   1.000
_cell.angle_alpha   90.00
_cell.angle_beta   90.00
_cell.angle_gamma   90.00
#
_symmetry.space_group_name_H-M   'P 1'
#
loop_
_entity.id
_entity.type
_entity.pdbx_description
1 polymer ?
#
loop_
_entity_poly.entity_id
_entity_poly.type
_entity_poly.pdbx_seq_one_letter_code
_entity_poly.pdbx_strand_id
1 'polypeptide(L)'
;MIPTDLNVESDVEEEVAAPIKKKNLVFPKVEIPVVKDEISIHSDPSSHPLRMKCLENIDFLTEHFSKEDIYSLEKGIFEASLQQAKKQFIPCNWKLKPFCEIYQQIVRFIICNLHPQSPVSNQRLISRVIDGEFTLQEIPFMTHYEVFPEKWFALKDKLLQREQKILEGNKSRATDQFKCRRCNKRECTYYELQTRSSDEPMTIFITCLNCGKEWRQGG
;
A
#
# COMPACT_ATOMS: atom_id res chain seq x y z
N MET A 1 47.14 53.56 27.38
CA MET A 1 47.21 53.80 25.92
C MET A 1 47.01 52.50 25.22
N ILE A 2 45.82 52.28 24.73
CA ILE A 2 45.39 51.10 23.94
C ILE A 2 44.98 51.69 22.60
N PRO A 3 45.55 51.29 21.46
CA PRO A 3 45.08 51.75 20.17
C PRO A 3 43.82 50.91 19.75
N THR A 4 42.76 51.64 19.54
CA THR A 4 41.62 51.30 18.74
C THR A 4 42.00 51.36 17.26
N ASP A 5 41.42 50.48 16.46
CA ASP A 5 41.10 50.52 15.03
C ASP A 5 41.56 49.28 14.29
N LEU A 6 40.59 48.41 14.06
CA LEU A 6 40.57 47.57 12.89
C LEU A 6 39.09 47.41 12.44
N ASN A 7 38.68 48.32 11.57
CA ASN A 7 37.56 48.19 10.68
C ASN A 7 37.89 47.08 9.65
N VAL A 8 37.23 45.96 9.71
CA VAL A 8 37.23 44.97 8.65
C VAL A 8 35.85 45.00 8.01
N GLU A 9 35.72 45.78 6.96
CA GLU A 9 34.64 45.67 6.01
C GLU A 9 34.83 44.35 5.26
N SER A 10 33.99 43.36 5.53
CA SER A 10 33.92 42.16 4.74
C SER A 10 32.89 42.37 3.62
N ASP A 11 33.40 42.71 2.45
CA ASP A 11 32.63 42.63 1.20
C ASP A 11 32.24 41.17 0.95
N VAL A 12 31.02 40.82 1.30
CA VAL A 12 30.40 39.55 0.87
C VAL A 12 29.82 39.80 -0.51
N GLU A 13 30.60 39.48 -1.54
CA GLU A 13 30.09 39.42 -2.90
C GLU A 13 29.03 38.28 -2.96
N GLU A 14 27.77 38.67 -3.08
CA GLU A 14 26.67 37.72 -3.43
C GLU A 14 26.92 37.18 -4.83
N GLU A 15 27.48 35.98 -4.90
CA GLU A 15 27.59 35.22 -6.13
C GLU A 15 26.18 34.80 -6.62
N VAL A 16 25.61 35.64 -7.49
CA VAL A 16 24.31 35.38 -8.15
C VAL A 16 24.46 34.14 -9.02
N ALA A 17 23.97 33.01 -8.52
CA ALA A 17 23.98 31.76 -9.25
C ALA A 17 23.28 31.89 -10.63
N ALA A 18 24.00 31.58 -11.68
CA ALA A 18 23.51 31.63 -13.06
C ALA A 18 22.27 30.71 -13.24
N PRO A 19 21.29 31.14 -14.02
CA PRO A 19 20.04 30.34 -14.20
C PRO A 19 20.36 28.97 -14.80
N ILE A 20 19.96 27.93 -14.08
CA ILE A 20 20.09 26.53 -14.50
C ILE A 20 19.28 26.35 -15.80
N LYS A 21 19.98 26.22 -16.93
CA LYS A 21 19.34 25.89 -18.20
C LYS A 21 18.69 24.53 -18.08
N LYS A 22 17.34 24.48 -18.05
CA LYS A 22 16.55 23.24 -18.11
C LYS A 22 16.91 22.52 -19.41
N LYS A 23 17.76 21.49 -19.33
CA LYS A 23 17.95 20.55 -20.43
C LYS A 23 16.61 19.83 -20.62
N ASN A 24 15.99 20.02 -21.77
CA ASN A 24 14.85 19.19 -22.18
C ASN A 24 15.35 17.75 -22.28
N LEU A 25 15.11 16.96 -21.25
CA LEU A 25 15.35 15.52 -21.27
C LEU A 25 14.32 14.92 -22.22
N VAL A 26 14.75 14.67 -23.44
CA VAL A 26 13.99 13.87 -24.41
C VAL A 26 14.16 12.43 -24.00
N PHE A 27 13.17 11.90 -23.30
CA PHE A 27 13.12 10.46 -22.99
C PHE A 27 12.93 9.71 -24.32
N PRO A 28 13.75 8.69 -24.62
CA PRO A 28 13.52 7.84 -25.78
C PRO A 28 12.13 7.21 -25.65
N LYS A 29 11.32 7.30 -26.71
CA LYS A 29 10.04 6.58 -26.79
C LYS A 29 10.37 5.10 -26.77
N VAL A 30 10.21 4.47 -25.62
CA VAL A 30 10.28 3.01 -25.51
C VAL A 30 8.98 2.48 -26.13
N GLU A 31 9.06 1.92 -27.32
CA GLU A 31 7.97 1.16 -27.91
C GLU A 31 7.82 -0.12 -27.08
N ILE A 32 6.87 -0.12 -26.17
CA ILE A 32 6.51 -1.32 -25.41
C ILE A 32 5.74 -2.21 -26.38
N PRO A 33 6.26 -3.39 -26.75
CA PRO A 33 5.51 -4.32 -27.59
C PRO A 33 4.20 -4.66 -26.90
N VAL A 34 3.07 -4.44 -27.60
CA VAL A 34 1.75 -4.80 -27.09
C VAL A 34 1.66 -6.32 -27.11
N VAL A 35 2.00 -6.95 -25.99
CA VAL A 35 1.86 -8.38 -25.81
C VAL A 35 0.40 -8.64 -25.46
N LYS A 36 -0.26 -9.47 -26.28
CA LYS A 36 -1.66 -9.88 -26.07
C LYS A 36 -1.74 -10.98 -25.03
N ASP A 37 -2.91 -11.09 -24.38
CA ASP A 37 -3.25 -12.24 -23.56
C ASP A 37 -3.31 -13.50 -24.43
N GLU A 38 -2.46 -14.48 -24.13
CA GLU A 38 -2.42 -15.76 -24.85
C GLU A 38 -2.97 -16.92 -24.02
N ILE A 39 -3.27 -16.68 -22.75
CA ILE A 39 -3.68 -17.74 -21.82
C ILE A 39 -5.20 -17.71 -21.63
N SER A 40 -5.86 -18.86 -21.87
CA SER A 40 -7.25 -19.06 -21.52
C SER A 40 -7.41 -19.52 -20.06
N ILE A 41 -8.52 -19.13 -19.43
CA ILE A 41 -8.87 -19.52 -18.05
C ILE A 41 -9.02 -21.04 -17.92
N HIS A 42 -9.34 -21.74 -19.00
CA HIS A 42 -9.59 -23.19 -19.04
C HIS A 42 -8.34 -24.02 -19.44
N SER A 43 -7.14 -23.43 -19.42
CA SER A 43 -5.93 -24.19 -19.72
C SER A 43 -5.63 -25.23 -18.64
N ASP A 44 -5.33 -26.46 -19.06
CA ASP A 44 -4.99 -27.56 -18.13
C ASP A 44 -3.68 -27.30 -17.39
N PRO A 45 -3.51 -27.79 -16.15
CA PRO A 45 -2.28 -27.70 -15.38
C PRO A 45 -1.06 -28.27 -16.10
N SER A 46 -1.23 -29.31 -16.91
CA SER A 46 -0.16 -29.93 -17.72
C SER A 46 0.36 -29.05 -18.82
N SER A 47 -0.32 -27.95 -19.14
CA SER A 47 0.05 -27.04 -20.24
C SER A 47 1.33 -26.24 -19.99
N HIS A 48 1.77 -26.09 -18.75
CA HIS A 48 2.95 -25.27 -18.44
C HIS A 48 3.80 -25.86 -17.28
N PRO A 49 5.15 -25.89 -17.41
CA PRO A 49 6.03 -26.51 -16.43
C PRO A 49 5.95 -25.87 -15.02
N LEU A 50 5.65 -24.57 -14.90
CA LEU A 50 5.46 -23.92 -13.60
C LEU A 50 4.22 -24.44 -12.85
N ARG A 51 3.14 -24.79 -13.57
CA ARG A 51 1.94 -25.35 -13.00
C ARG A 51 2.16 -26.79 -12.54
N MET A 52 2.87 -27.59 -13.33
CA MET A 52 3.30 -28.93 -12.94
C MET A 52 4.14 -28.91 -11.66
N LYS A 53 5.13 -28.00 -11.61
CA LYS A 53 5.95 -27.83 -10.42
C LYS A 53 5.17 -27.34 -9.21
N CYS A 54 4.12 -26.56 -9.40
CA CYS A 54 3.20 -26.20 -8.32
C CYS A 54 2.52 -27.43 -7.74
N LEU A 55 1.98 -28.31 -8.58
CA LEU A 55 1.34 -29.57 -8.14
C LEU A 55 2.32 -30.46 -7.36
N GLU A 56 3.57 -30.59 -7.82
CA GLU A 56 4.61 -31.32 -7.09
C GLU A 56 4.88 -30.72 -5.71
N ASN A 57 4.93 -29.39 -5.61
CA ASN A 57 5.20 -28.70 -4.35
C ASN A 57 4.03 -28.75 -3.35
N ILE A 58 2.79 -28.98 -3.79
CA ILE A 58 1.61 -29.09 -2.93
C ILE A 58 1.18 -30.55 -2.69
N ASP A 59 1.94 -31.53 -3.21
CA ASP A 59 1.63 -32.97 -3.07
C ASP A 59 1.59 -33.43 -1.62
N PHE A 60 2.29 -32.76 -0.68
CA PHE A 60 2.20 -33.04 0.75
C PHE A 60 0.77 -32.94 1.31
N LEU A 61 -0.12 -32.21 0.63
CA LEU A 61 -1.54 -32.10 1.02
C LEU A 61 -2.35 -33.36 0.78
N THR A 62 -1.82 -34.36 0.03
CA THR A 62 -2.47 -35.66 -0.19
C THR A 62 -2.68 -36.44 1.10
N GLU A 63 -1.97 -36.09 2.19
CA GLU A 63 -2.21 -36.65 3.53
C GLU A 63 -3.58 -36.26 4.10
N HIS A 64 -4.14 -35.13 3.70
CA HIS A 64 -5.36 -34.55 4.27
C HIS A 64 -6.51 -34.38 3.27
N PHE A 65 -6.21 -34.25 1.98
CA PHE A 65 -7.16 -33.87 0.94
C PHE A 65 -7.12 -34.81 -0.28
N SER A 66 -8.21 -34.87 -1.03
CA SER A 66 -8.26 -35.65 -2.25
C SER A 66 -7.44 -35.01 -3.37
N LYS A 67 -7.06 -35.81 -4.37
CA LYS A 67 -6.36 -35.28 -5.54
C LYS A 67 -7.21 -34.23 -6.29
N GLU A 68 -8.51 -34.36 -6.27
CA GLU A 68 -9.44 -33.42 -6.91
C GLU A 68 -9.41 -32.05 -6.20
N ASP A 69 -9.32 -32.05 -4.87
CA ASP A 69 -9.20 -30.83 -4.07
C ASP A 69 -7.86 -30.12 -4.32
N ILE A 70 -6.78 -30.89 -4.47
CA ILE A 70 -5.45 -30.33 -4.81
C ILE A 70 -5.45 -29.71 -6.21
N TYR A 71 -6.09 -30.36 -7.18
CA TYR A 71 -6.29 -29.80 -8.51
C TYR A 71 -7.13 -28.51 -8.46
N SER A 72 -8.16 -28.48 -7.64
CA SER A 72 -8.99 -27.27 -7.48
C SER A 72 -8.22 -26.13 -6.82
N LEU A 73 -7.32 -26.41 -5.87
CA LEU A 73 -6.41 -25.44 -5.29
C LEU A 73 -5.47 -24.83 -6.37
N GLU A 74 -4.82 -25.68 -7.18
CA GLU A 74 -3.95 -25.20 -8.27
C GLU A 74 -4.73 -24.33 -9.26
N LYS A 75 -5.95 -24.73 -9.61
CA LYS A 75 -6.84 -23.92 -10.45
C LYS A 75 -7.14 -22.57 -9.81
N GLY A 76 -7.45 -22.54 -8.51
CA GLY A 76 -7.64 -21.31 -7.76
C GLY A 76 -6.41 -20.40 -7.76
N ILE A 77 -5.19 -20.97 -7.58
CA ILE A 77 -3.93 -20.24 -7.67
C ILE A 77 -3.76 -19.59 -9.06
N PHE A 78 -4.07 -20.35 -10.10
CA PHE A 78 -3.98 -19.88 -11.46
C PHE A 78 -4.99 -18.75 -11.74
N GLU A 79 -6.25 -18.93 -11.35
CA GLU A 79 -7.29 -17.90 -11.49
C GLU A 79 -6.97 -16.63 -10.71
N ALA A 80 -6.47 -16.76 -9.48
CA ALA A 80 -6.02 -15.62 -8.67
C ALA A 80 -4.85 -14.87 -9.35
N SER A 81 -3.93 -15.60 -10.00
CA SER A 81 -2.82 -15.01 -10.74
C SER A 81 -3.29 -14.20 -11.95
N LEU A 82 -4.29 -14.72 -12.68
CA LEU A 82 -4.91 -13.99 -13.79
C LEU A 82 -5.62 -12.72 -13.31
N GLN A 83 -6.35 -12.79 -12.19
CA GLN A 83 -6.99 -11.62 -11.61
C GLN A 83 -5.98 -10.56 -11.16
N GLN A 84 -4.90 -11.00 -10.52
CA GLN A 84 -3.85 -10.11 -10.03
C GLN A 84 -3.10 -9.44 -11.19
N ALA A 85 -2.78 -10.19 -12.24
CA ALA A 85 -2.18 -9.66 -13.46
C ALA A 85 -3.07 -8.59 -14.12
N LYS A 86 -4.37 -8.86 -14.25
CA LYS A 86 -5.33 -7.89 -14.77
C LYS A 86 -5.42 -6.61 -13.92
N LYS A 87 -5.42 -6.72 -12.59
CA LYS A 87 -5.40 -5.56 -11.67
C LYS A 87 -4.14 -4.71 -11.85
N GLN A 88 -3.02 -5.32 -12.21
CA GLN A 88 -1.73 -4.65 -12.43
C GLN A 88 -1.49 -4.26 -13.90
N PHE A 89 -2.47 -4.48 -14.78
CA PHE A 89 -2.36 -4.23 -16.22
C PHE A 89 -1.20 -4.99 -16.89
N ILE A 90 -0.89 -6.20 -16.37
CA ILE A 90 0.13 -7.09 -16.93
C ILE A 90 -0.57 -8.11 -17.83
N PRO A 91 -0.13 -8.25 -19.10
CA PRO A 91 -0.71 -9.25 -20.00
C PRO A 91 -0.53 -10.67 -19.48
N CYS A 92 -1.58 -11.48 -19.56
CA CYS A 92 -1.59 -12.87 -19.11
C CYS A 92 -0.89 -13.77 -20.14
N ASN A 93 0.43 -13.84 -20.07
CA ASN A 93 1.26 -14.62 -20.98
C ASN A 93 2.48 -15.20 -20.26
N TRP A 94 2.67 -16.53 -20.37
CA TRP A 94 3.77 -17.24 -19.73
C TRP A 94 5.17 -16.85 -20.26
N LYS A 95 5.27 -16.25 -21.43
CA LYS A 95 6.54 -15.72 -21.97
C LYS A 95 7.01 -14.47 -21.23
N LEU A 96 6.08 -13.81 -20.50
CA LEU A 96 6.38 -12.61 -19.75
C LEU A 96 6.81 -12.95 -18.32
N LYS A 97 8.02 -12.54 -17.97
CA LYS A 97 8.56 -12.72 -16.62
C LYS A 97 7.67 -12.14 -15.51
N PRO A 98 7.06 -10.93 -15.64
CA PRO A 98 6.18 -10.39 -14.60
C PRO A 98 4.97 -11.28 -14.30
N PHE A 99 4.34 -11.90 -15.30
CA PHE A 99 3.24 -12.82 -15.06
C PHE A 99 3.69 -14.09 -14.34
N CYS A 100 4.84 -14.66 -14.74
CA CYS A 100 5.41 -15.82 -14.04
C CYS A 100 5.74 -15.49 -12.57
N GLU A 101 6.24 -14.30 -12.28
CA GLU A 101 6.55 -13.85 -10.92
C GLU A 101 5.28 -13.72 -10.06
N ILE A 102 4.19 -13.19 -10.61
CA ILE A 102 2.88 -13.11 -9.92
C ILE A 102 2.42 -14.52 -9.55
N TYR A 103 2.42 -15.46 -10.51
CA TYR A 103 2.03 -16.83 -10.26
C TYR A 103 2.89 -17.48 -9.16
N GLN A 104 4.21 -17.39 -9.27
CA GLN A 104 5.14 -17.92 -8.27
C GLN A 104 4.99 -17.27 -6.90
N GLN A 105 4.62 -16.00 -6.83
CA GLN A 105 4.38 -15.29 -5.57
C GLN A 105 3.15 -15.88 -4.86
N ILE A 106 2.06 -16.12 -5.60
CA ILE A 106 0.85 -16.72 -5.03
C ILE A 106 1.13 -18.17 -4.61
N VAL A 107 1.83 -18.94 -5.43
CA VAL A 107 2.26 -20.32 -5.07
C VAL A 107 3.06 -20.32 -3.77
N ARG A 108 4.06 -19.45 -3.64
CA ARG A 108 4.86 -19.33 -2.40
C ARG A 108 4.00 -18.93 -1.20
N PHE A 109 3.07 -18.00 -1.39
CA PHE A 109 2.15 -17.59 -0.33
C PHE A 109 1.32 -18.79 0.18
N ILE A 110 0.78 -19.60 -0.71
CA ILE A 110 -0.03 -20.77 -0.38
C ILE A 110 0.83 -21.84 0.32
N ILE A 111 1.98 -22.21 -0.25
CA ILE A 111 2.87 -23.23 0.33
C ILE A 111 3.34 -22.80 1.72
N CYS A 112 3.76 -21.53 1.89
CA CYS A 112 4.22 -21.04 3.19
C CYS A 112 3.15 -21.07 4.27
N ASN A 113 1.88 -20.95 3.93
CA ASN A 113 0.79 -21.00 4.90
C ASN A 113 0.26 -22.42 5.15
N LEU A 114 0.34 -23.31 4.16
CA LEU A 114 -0.17 -24.70 4.29
C LEU A 114 0.92 -25.69 4.77
N HIS A 115 2.20 -25.45 4.47
CA HIS A 115 3.24 -26.41 4.81
C HIS A 115 3.53 -26.41 6.32
N PRO A 116 3.46 -27.56 7.01
CA PRO A 116 3.57 -27.64 8.47
C PRO A 116 4.93 -27.20 9.01
N GLN A 117 6.03 -27.41 8.24
CA GLN A 117 7.38 -27.01 8.61
C GLN A 117 7.76 -25.60 8.12
N SER A 118 6.80 -24.85 7.62
CA SER A 118 7.03 -23.48 7.17
C SER A 118 7.37 -22.56 8.36
N PRO A 119 8.27 -21.57 8.18
CA PRO A 119 8.56 -20.56 9.19
C PRO A 119 7.33 -19.69 9.55
N VAL A 120 6.29 -19.70 8.73
CA VAL A 120 5.02 -18.99 9.00
C VAL A 120 4.26 -19.66 10.14
N SER A 121 4.34 -21.00 10.28
CA SER A 121 3.73 -21.81 11.35
C SER A 121 2.22 -21.63 11.47
N ASN A 122 1.50 -21.58 10.35
CA ASN A 122 0.05 -21.45 10.33
C ASN A 122 -0.63 -22.83 10.44
N GLN A 123 -0.63 -23.39 11.64
CA GLN A 123 -1.13 -24.75 11.89
C GLN A 123 -2.67 -24.87 11.79
N ARG A 124 -3.39 -23.76 12.00
CA ARG A 124 -4.86 -23.79 12.01
C ARG A 124 -5.49 -23.73 10.63
N LEU A 125 -4.76 -23.32 9.59
CA LEU A 125 -5.35 -23.16 8.26
C LEU A 125 -5.92 -24.48 7.71
N ILE A 126 -5.15 -25.57 7.83
CA ILE A 126 -5.61 -26.90 7.39
C ILE A 126 -6.85 -27.35 8.18
N SER A 127 -6.84 -27.16 9.52
CA SER A 127 -8.00 -27.52 10.35
C SER A 127 -9.26 -26.74 9.95
N ARG A 128 -9.14 -25.45 9.66
CA ARG A 128 -10.25 -24.60 9.22
C ARG A 128 -10.85 -25.04 7.88
N VAL A 129 -10.01 -25.55 6.96
CA VAL A 129 -10.48 -26.15 5.70
C VAL A 129 -11.22 -27.46 5.98
N ILE A 130 -10.68 -28.33 6.85
CA ILE A 130 -11.33 -29.61 7.23
C ILE A 130 -12.66 -29.34 7.94
N ASP A 131 -12.73 -28.32 8.78
CA ASP A 131 -13.96 -27.89 9.47
C ASP A 131 -15.00 -27.27 8.51
N GLY A 132 -14.65 -27.05 7.24
CA GLY A 132 -15.53 -26.55 6.20
C GLY A 132 -15.80 -25.04 6.26
N GLU A 133 -14.94 -24.25 6.90
CA GLU A 133 -15.10 -22.79 6.90
C GLU A 133 -14.98 -22.20 5.48
N PHE A 134 -14.12 -22.78 4.65
CA PHE A 134 -13.91 -22.41 3.24
C PHE A 134 -13.26 -23.58 2.47
N THR A 135 -13.30 -23.49 1.15
CA THR A 135 -12.71 -24.49 0.26
C THR A 135 -11.25 -24.18 -0.03
N LEU A 136 -10.47 -25.22 -0.41
CA LEU A 136 -9.07 -25.03 -0.84
C LEU A 136 -8.94 -24.04 -2.01
N GLN A 137 -9.90 -24.03 -2.92
CA GLN A 137 -9.91 -23.15 -4.08
C GLN A 137 -10.05 -21.68 -3.71
N GLU A 138 -10.62 -21.35 -2.55
CA GLU A 138 -10.83 -19.97 -2.10
C GLU A 138 -9.59 -19.34 -1.48
N ILE A 139 -8.68 -20.15 -0.92
CA ILE A 139 -7.48 -19.66 -0.21
C ILE A 139 -6.65 -18.67 -1.02
N PRO A 140 -6.38 -18.88 -2.34
CA PRO A 140 -5.59 -17.94 -3.14
C PRO A 140 -6.20 -16.54 -3.28
N PHE A 141 -7.50 -16.39 -3.03
CA PHE A 141 -8.21 -15.11 -3.11
C PHE A 141 -8.31 -14.39 -1.78
N MET A 142 -8.01 -15.09 -0.68
CA MET A 142 -8.08 -14.54 0.67
C MET A 142 -6.97 -13.54 0.93
N THR A 143 -7.27 -12.57 1.80
CA THR A 143 -6.27 -11.65 2.34
C THR A 143 -5.39 -12.34 3.40
N HIS A 144 -4.21 -11.79 3.65
CA HIS A 144 -3.31 -12.29 4.71
C HIS A 144 -3.98 -12.35 6.09
N TYR A 145 -4.92 -11.42 6.36
CA TYR A 145 -5.68 -11.37 7.61
C TYR A 145 -6.67 -12.53 7.74
N GLU A 146 -7.28 -12.96 6.65
CA GLU A 146 -8.22 -14.08 6.62
C GLU A 146 -7.52 -15.43 6.69
N VAL A 147 -6.35 -15.54 6.03
CA VAL A 147 -5.54 -16.76 6.03
C VAL A 147 -4.90 -17.01 7.39
N PHE A 148 -4.40 -15.98 8.09
CA PHE A 148 -3.75 -16.13 9.39
C PHE A 148 -4.19 -15.03 10.37
N PRO A 149 -5.44 -15.08 10.86
CA PRO A 149 -5.98 -14.03 11.71
C PRO A 149 -5.24 -13.89 13.03
N GLU A 150 -4.77 -14.97 13.65
CA GLU A 150 -4.12 -14.94 14.95
C GLU A 150 -2.84 -14.09 14.95
N LYS A 151 -2.05 -14.17 13.88
CA LYS A 151 -0.82 -13.39 13.74
C LYS A 151 -1.07 -11.94 13.40
N TRP A 152 -2.10 -11.68 12.61
CA TRP A 152 -2.36 -10.36 12.06
C TRP A 152 -3.34 -9.53 12.88
N PHE A 153 -4.12 -10.15 13.77
CA PHE A 153 -5.18 -9.47 14.53
C PHE A 153 -4.66 -8.23 15.27
N ALA A 154 -3.59 -8.36 16.05
CA ALA A 154 -3.04 -7.26 16.83
C ALA A 154 -2.50 -6.11 15.96
N LEU A 155 -1.94 -6.43 14.78
CA LEU A 155 -1.44 -5.42 13.83
C LEU A 155 -2.60 -4.71 13.13
N LYS A 156 -3.62 -5.45 12.72
CA LYS A 156 -4.84 -4.90 12.10
C LYS A 156 -5.58 -3.98 13.08
N ASP A 157 -5.71 -4.40 14.32
CA ASP A 157 -6.35 -3.59 15.37
C ASP A 157 -5.60 -2.26 15.61
N LYS A 158 -4.27 -2.31 15.72
CA LYS A 158 -3.45 -1.09 15.82
C LYS A 158 -3.60 -0.18 14.60
N LEU A 159 -3.70 -0.75 13.40
CA LEU A 159 -3.91 0.03 12.18
C LEU A 159 -5.26 0.73 12.21
N LEU A 160 -6.33 0.00 12.51
CA LEU A 160 -7.69 0.55 12.64
C LEU A 160 -7.78 1.64 13.71
N GLN A 161 -7.14 1.45 14.86
CA GLN A 161 -7.07 2.46 15.91
C GLN A 161 -6.35 3.73 15.45
N ARG A 162 -5.29 3.59 14.63
CA ARG A 162 -4.60 4.74 14.04
C ARG A 162 -5.48 5.47 13.03
N GLU A 163 -6.17 4.74 12.16
CA GLU A 163 -7.09 5.31 11.18
C GLU A 163 -8.25 6.03 11.87
N GLN A 164 -8.83 5.42 12.91
CA GLN A 164 -9.87 6.06 13.73
C GLN A 164 -9.35 7.33 14.40
N LYS A 165 -8.14 7.31 14.99
CA LYS A 165 -7.51 8.51 15.56
C LYS A 165 -7.26 9.60 14.52
N ILE A 166 -6.92 9.25 13.30
CA ILE A 166 -6.76 10.21 12.20
C ILE A 166 -8.12 10.81 11.83
N LEU A 167 -9.15 9.98 11.70
CA LEU A 167 -10.51 10.42 11.38
C LEU A 167 -11.14 11.25 12.52
N GLU A 168 -10.91 10.86 13.76
CA GLU A 168 -11.40 11.55 14.96
C GLU A 168 -10.46 12.66 15.43
N GLY A 169 -9.21 12.59 15.03
CA GLY A 169 -8.05 13.23 15.64
C GLY A 169 -8.03 14.76 15.66
N ASN A 170 -8.93 15.41 14.94
CA ASN A 170 -9.06 16.86 15.04
C ASN A 170 -10.20 17.29 15.98
N LYS A 171 -11.09 16.38 16.36
CA LYS A 171 -12.21 16.74 17.27
C LYS A 171 -11.73 17.06 18.68
N SER A 172 -10.70 16.38 19.19
CA SER A 172 -10.13 16.63 20.52
C SER A 172 -9.41 17.98 20.65
N ARG A 173 -9.05 18.61 19.54
CA ARG A 173 -8.46 19.95 19.46
C ARG A 173 -9.48 21.00 19.01
N ALA A 174 -10.75 20.64 18.99
CA ALA A 174 -11.79 21.56 18.59
C ALA A 174 -11.93 22.70 19.61
N THR A 175 -12.01 23.92 19.10
CA THR A 175 -12.34 25.11 19.87
C THR A 175 -13.69 25.65 19.43
N ASP A 176 -14.43 26.22 20.36
CA ASP A 176 -15.70 26.90 20.14
C ASP A 176 -15.54 28.40 19.88
N GLN A 177 -14.30 28.92 19.98
CA GLN A 177 -13.99 30.35 19.79
C GLN A 177 -14.38 30.86 18.39
N PHE A 178 -14.28 30.02 17.38
CA PHE A 178 -14.55 30.40 15.99
C PHE A 178 -15.84 29.77 15.48
N LYS A 179 -16.70 30.61 14.88
CA LYS A 179 -17.94 30.16 14.23
C LYS A 179 -17.72 30.04 12.71
N CYS A 180 -17.98 28.88 12.15
CA CYS A 180 -17.90 28.66 10.71
C CYS A 180 -19.03 29.40 9.99
N ARG A 181 -18.70 30.28 9.03
CA ARG A 181 -19.69 31.00 8.22
C ARG A 181 -20.45 30.12 7.22
N ARG A 182 -19.99 28.86 6.97
CA ARG A 182 -20.62 27.96 6.01
C ARG A 182 -21.65 27.05 6.68
N CYS A 183 -21.33 26.42 7.81
CA CYS A 183 -22.20 25.49 8.49
C CYS A 183 -22.74 25.99 9.84
N ASN A 184 -22.34 27.20 10.27
CA ASN A 184 -22.71 27.88 11.51
C ASN A 184 -22.37 27.14 12.80
N LYS A 185 -21.62 26.03 12.73
CA LYS A 185 -21.13 25.30 13.91
C LYS A 185 -19.85 25.95 14.47
N ARG A 186 -19.62 25.71 15.79
CA ARG A 186 -18.45 26.18 16.52
C ARG A 186 -17.48 25.05 16.84
N GLU A 187 -17.21 24.18 15.87
CA GLU A 187 -16.25 23.08 15.97
C GLU A 187 -15.10 23.36 15.00
N CYS A 188 -14.12 24.13 15.44
CA CYS A 188 -13.01 24.56 14.58
C CYS A 188 -11.66 24.19 15.23
N THR A 189 -10.67 23.91 14.45
CA THR A 189 -9.27 23.89 14.86
C THR A 189 -8.57 25.12 14.34
N TYR A 190 -7.55 25.60 15.04
CA TYR A 190 -6.73 26.71 14.58
C TYR A 190 -5.26 26.47 14.88
N TYR A 191 -4.42 27.15 14.12
CA TYR A 191 -3.01 27.32 14.41
C TYR A 191 -2.59 28.75 14.04
N GLU A 192 -1.58 29.24 14.73
CA GLU A 192 -1.06 30.59 14.58
C GLU A 192 0.29 30.52 13.86
N LEU A 193 0.48 31.37 12.86
CA LEU A 193 1.73 31.45 12.13
C LEU A 193 2.09 32.91 11.89
N GLN A 194 3.37 33.26 12.15
CA GLN A 194 3.89 34.56 11.77
C GLN A 194 4.13 34.57 10.26
N THR A 195 3.29 35.30 9.53
CA THR A 195 3.35 35.39 8.06
C THR A 195 3.92 36.72 7.57
N ARG A 196 4.14 37.65 8.50
CA ARG A 196 4.66 39.01 8.26
C ARG A 196 5.83 39.35 9.19
N SER A 197 6.12 40.63 9.34
CA SER A 197 7.15 41.12 10.25
C SER A 197 6.88 40.68 11.69
N SER A 198 7.94 40.56 12.51
CA SER A 198 7.83 40.18 13.92
C SER A 198 7.01 41.15 14.78
N ASP A 199 6.84 42.38 14.33
CA ASP A 199 6.10 43.46 15.01
C ASP A 199 4.56 43.36 14.72
N GLU A 200 4.14 42.55 13.80
CA GLU A 200 2.72 42.35 13.45
C GLU A 200 2.12 41.17 14.19
N PRO A 201 0.78 41.20 14.48
CA PRO A 201 0.12 40.07 15.09
C PRO A 201 0.14 38.84 14.19
N MET A 202 0.24 37.66 14.81
CA MET A 202 0.23 36.39 14.09
C MET A 202 -1.06 36.19 13.31
N THR A 203 -0.94 35.57 12.15
CA THR A 203 -2.10 35.15 11.34
C THR A 203 -2.64 33.84 11.88
N ILE A 204 -3.94 33.79 12.17
CA ILE A 204 -4.63 32.60 12.65
C ILE A 204 -5.26 31.91 11.45
N PHE A 205 -4.87 30.65 11.23
CA PHE A 205 -5.47 29.77 10.23
C PHE A 205 -6.48 28.86 10.91
N ILE A 206 -7.71 28.86 10.43
CA ILE A 206 -8.82 28.20 11.07
C ILE A 206 -9.44 27.20 10.09
N THR A 207 -9.65 25.97 10.57
CA THR A 207 -10.31 24.91 9.80
C THR A 207 -11.54 24.41 10.54
N CYS A 208 -12.69 24.41 9.89
CA CYS A 208 -13.93 23.86 10.43
C CYS A 208 -13.92 22.33 10.33
N LEU A 209 -14.04 21.63 11.46
CA LEU A 209 -14.04 20.17 11.51
C LEU A 209 -15.30 19.54 10.91
N ASN A 210 -16.42 20.28 10.91
CA ASN A 210 -17.69 19.75 10.42
C ASN A 210 -17.83 19.80 8.88
N CYS A 211 -17.36 20.88 8.24
CA CYS A 211 -17.53 21.05 6.79
C CYS A 211 -16.24 21.24 5.99
N GLY A 212 -15.06 21.15 6.66
CA GLY A 212 -13.76 21.28 6.02
C GLY A 212 -13.43 22.68 5.48
N LYS A 213 -14.23 23.70 5.80
CA LYS A 213 -13.94 25.06 5.33
C LYS A 213 -12.76 25.65 6.08
N GLU A 214 -11.83 26.20 5.33
CA GLU A 214 -10.66 26.92 5.85
C GLU A 214 -10.78 28.42 5.63
N TRP A 215 -10.29 29.20 6.58
CA TRP A 215 -10.17 30.66 6.45
C TRP A 215 -9.07 31.15 7.38
N ARG A 216 -8.64 32.38 7.17
CA ARG A 216 -7.66 33.04 8.02
C ARG A 216 -8.27 34.29 8.66
N GLN A 217 -7.74 34.63 9.84
CA GLN A 217 -8.10 35.82 10.61
C GLN A 217 -6.84 36.45 11.18
N GLY A 218 -6.76 37.77 11.18
CA GLY A 218 -5.57 38.51 11.63
C GLY A 218 -4.58 38.77 10.49
N GLY A 219 -3.72 39.74 10.68
CA GLY A 219 -2.75 40.26 9.69
C GLY A 219 -3.21 41.53 9.03
#